data_811154fed56b6cde90da1bd59692364f
#
_entry.id   811154fed56b6cde90da1bd59692364f
#
_cell.length_a   1.000
_cell.length_b   1.000
_cell.length_c   1.000
_cell.angle_alpha   90.00
_cell.angle_beta   90.00
_cell.angle_gamma   90.00
#
_symmetry.space_group_name_H-M   'P 1'
#
loop_
_entity.id
_entity.type
_entity.pdbx_description
1 polymer ?
#
loop_
_entity_poly.entity_id
_entity_poly.type
_entity_poly.pdbx_seq_one_letter_code
_entity_poly.pdbx_strand_id
1 'polypeptide(L)'
;GIMEWIKPVAGEAAMEYYAKSENLQGHQETVKEHLQKVAALAREYGEALGLADAAGLEGLVHDFGKYTEAFQDVWKGKRTGVDHAISGACFLECCYRGRPGSRPVIEAVNGHHAGLVAYDMIKAELHAIADDRKQAHGNAGKTPSIENAAQLKEANAAFQKDFPDFRLPKLPIPPADELESMLYTRLLFSCLVDADYTASAMNDDSTYLDRAEDCYFDPQALLETLYAYCGSIRQASTADKTLNQYRDQVFEQCGKMGDKPEGLYTLTAPTGTGKTLALL
;
A
#
# COMPACT_ATOMS: atom_id res chain seq x y z
N GLY A 1 -5.81 -26.33 -18.21
CA GLY A 1 -5.07 -26.17 -16.96
C GLY A 1 -4.39 -24.80 -16.93
N ILE A 2 -4.09 -24.28 -15.74
CA ILE A 2 -3.57 -22.93 -15.48
C ILE A 2 -2.22 -22.65 -16.14
N MET A 3 -1.42 -23.67 -16.40
CA MET A 3 -0.14 -23.55 -17.14
C MET A 3 -0.33 -23.05 -18.59
N GLU A 4 -1.53 -23.10 -19.15
CA GLU A 4 -1.85 -22.53 -20.46
C GLU A 4 -2.06 -21.00 -20.42
N TRP A 5 -2.36 -20.43 -19.27
CA TRP A 5 -2.59 -19.00 -19.10
C TRP A 5 -1.30 -18.16 -19.06
N ILE A 6 -0.15 -18.83 -18.88
CA ILE A 6 1.16 -18.18 -18.68
C ILE A 6 2.03 -18.26 -19.95
N LYS A 7 1.49 -18.71 -21.10
CA LYS A 7 2.28 -18.80 -22.35
C LYS A 7 2.27 -17.45 -23.09
N PRO A 8 3.43 -16.98 -23.58
CA PRO A 8 3.52 -15.76 -24.38
C PRO A 8 2.71 -15.88 -25.67
N VAL A 9 1.96 -14.84 -26.01
CA VAL A 9 1.30 -14.68 -27.30
C VAL A 9 2.27 -13.94 -28.22
N ALA A 10 2.54 -14.50 -29.41
CA ALA A 10 3.44 -13.88 -30.39
C ALA A 10 2.72 -12.77 -31.16
N GLY A 11 3.34 -11.59 -31.21
CA GLY A 11 3.33 -10.63 -32.32
C GLY A 11 2.10 -9.77 -32.54
N GLU A 12 2.02 -8.62 -31.82
CA GLU A 12 1.41 -7.38 -32.32
C GLU A 12 2.23 -6.19 -31.85
N ALA A 13 2.15 -5.03 -32.56
CA ALA A 13 2.86 -3.80 -32.20
C ALA A 13 2.62 -3.45 -30.73
N ALA A 14 3.68 -3.14 -30.00
CA ALA A 14 3.63 -2.89 -28.57
C ALA A 14 2.75 -1.68 -28.29
N MET A 15 1.55 -1.90 -27.74
CA MET A 15 0.76 -0.85 -27.13
C MET A 15 1.44 -0.48 -25.80
N GLU A 16 1.85 0.77 -25.62
CA GLU A 16 2.33 1.26 -24.36
C GLU A 16 1.15 1.54 -23.41
N TYR A 17 1.30 1.12 -22.16
CA TYR A 17 0.35 1.37 -21.08
C TYR A 17 0.94 2.38 -20.11
N TYR A 18 0.20 3.42 -19.80
CA TYR A 18 0.64 4.50 -18.92
C TYR A 18 0.02 4.39 -17.53
N ALA A 19 0.87 4.58 -16.50
CA ALA A 19 0.45 4.52 -15.11
C ALA A 19 0.00 5.88 -14.59
N LYS A 20 0.65 6.96 -15.07
CA LYS A 20 0.43 8.34 -14.62
C LYS A 20 0.42 9.32 -15.78
N SER A 21 -0.21 10.46 -15.52
CA SER A 21 -0.16 11.61 -16.43
C SER A 21 1.24 12.20 -16.48
N GLU A 22 1.47 13.06 -17.46
CA GLU A 22 2.72 13.79 -17.62
C GLU A 22 3.06 14.58 -16.35
N ASN A 23 4.27 14.42 -15.86
CA ASN A 23 4.81 15.17 -14.73
C ASN A 23 5.30 16.56 -15.16
N LEU A 24 5.80 17.37 -14.21
CA LEU A 24 6.30 18.72 -14.48
C LEU A 24 7.51 18.76 -15.43
N GLN A 25 8.22 17.66 -15.62
CA GLN A 25 9.35 17.49 -16.51
C GLN A 25 8.96 16.96 -17.89
N GLY A 26 7.67 16.72 -18.15
CA GLY A 26 7.17 16.20 -19.42
C GLY A 26 7.30 14.68 -19.58
N HIS A 27 7.60 13.94 -18.50
CA HIS A 27 7.68 12.48 -18.51
C HIS A 27 6.31 11.85 -18.20
N GLN A 28 5.92 10.89 -19.02
CA GLN A 28 4.74 10.04 -18.81
C GLN A 28 5.22 8.67 -18.33
N GLU A 29 4.97 8.34 -17.07
CA GLU A 29 5.41 7.07 -16.50
C GLU A 29 4.58 5.90 -17.06
N THR A 30 5.25 4.93 -17.67
CA THR A 30 4.60 3.70 -18.12
C THR A 30 4.24 2.79 -16.93
N VAL A 31 3.27 1.88 -17.13
CA VAL A 31 2.92 0.87 -16.11
C VAL A 31 4.15 0.01 -15.77
N LYS A 32 4.95 -0.36 -16.75
CA LYS A 32 6.17 -1.13 -16.56
C LYS A 32 7.15 -0.42 -15.62
N GLU A 33 7.48 0.84 -15.91
CA GLU A 33 8.43 1.63 -15.09
C GLU A 33 7.93 1.78 -13.66
N HIS A 34 6.65 2.10 -13.48
CA HIS A 34 6.03 2.22 -12.18
C HIS A 34 6.12 0.91 -11.38
N LEU A 35 5.66 -0.19 -11.95
CA LEU A 35 5.69 -1.49 -11.29
C LEU A 35 7.11 -1.94 -10.92
N GLN A 36 8.10 -1.67 -11.77
CA GLN A 36 9.50 -1.98 -11.46
C GLN A 36 10.03 -1.18 -10.28
N LYS A 37 9.76 0.12 -10.22
CA LYS A 37 10.15 1.00 -9.10
C LYS A 37 9.51 0.55 -7.80
N VAL A 38 8.19 0.36 -7.81
CA VAL A 38 7.44 -0.05 -6.61
C VAL A 38 7.90 -1.43 -6.14
N ALA A 39 8.11 -2.39 -7.05
CA ALA A 39 8.60 -3.71 -6.70
C ALA A 39 10.00 -3.68 -6.06
N ALA A 40 10.91 -2.82 -6.56
CA ALA A 40 12.25 -2.67 -6.00
C ALA A 40 12.21 -2.09 -4.59
N LEU A 41 11.47 -1.00 -4.38
CA LEU A 41 11.30 -0.35 -3.08
C LEU A 41 10.61 -1.27 -2.07
N ALA A 42 9.49 -1.88 -2.45
CA ALA A 42 8.76 -2.79 -1.56
C ALA A 42 9.63 -3.99 -1.14
N ARG A 43 10.43 -4.54 -2.08
CA ARG A 43 11.39 -5.60 -1.78
C ARG A 43 12.42 -5.15 -0.74
N GLU A 44 13.00 -3.97 -0.91
CA GLU A 44 13.96 -3.39 0.00
C GLU A 44 13.35 -3.20 1.40
N TYR A 45 12.14 -2.61 1.49
CA TYR A 45 11.45 -2.43 2.77
C TYR A 45 11.09 -3.76 3.44
N GLY A 46 10.81 -4.79 2.66
CA GLY A 46 10.54 -6.14 3.17
C GLY A 46 11.78 -6.92 3.61
N GLU A 47 13.00 -6.48 3.26
CA GLU A 47 14.23 -7.26 3.51
C GLU A 47 14.50 -7.49 5.01
N ALA A 48 14.45 -6.43 5.81
CA ALA A 48 14.65 -6.50 7.26
C ALA A 48 13.60 -7.36 7.99
N LEU A 49 12.45 -7.57 7.35
CA LEU A 49 11.33 -8.36 7.88
C LEU A 49 11.34 -9.81 7.38
N GLY A 50 12.28 -10.18 6.49
CA GLY A 50 12.25 -11.48 5.81
C GLY A 50 11.09 -11.66 4.82
N LEU A 51 10.52 -10.57 4.34
CA LEU A 51 9.33 -10.52 3.47
C LEU A 51 9.63 -10.04 2.04
N ALA A 52 10.91 -9.88 1.68
CA ALA A 52 11.35 -9.27 0.43
C ALA A 52 10.65 -9.82 -0.82
N ASP A 53 10.52 -11.15 -0.95
CA ASP A 53 9.90 -11.76 -2.14
C ASP A 53 8.38 -11.51 -2.20
N ALA A 54 7.71 -11.51 -1.05
CA ALA A 54 6.27 -11.23 -0.98
C ALA A 54 5.98 -9.75 -1.25
N ALA A 55 6.72 -8.85 -0.62
CA ALA A 55 6.60 -7.41 -0.81
C ALA A 55 6.97 -6.99 -2.25
N GLY A 56 8.04 -7.56 -2.81
CA GLY A 56 8.41 -7.33 -4.21
C GLY A 56 7.32 -7.80 -5.19
N LEU A 57 6.65 -8.91 -4.91
CA LEU A 57 5.53 -9.39 -5.71
C LEU A 57 4.34 -8.42 -5.62
N GLU A 58 3.99 -7.95 -4.43
CA GLU A 58 2.93 -6.96 -4.26
C GLU A 58 3.19 -5.71 -5.09
N GLY A 59 4.41 -5.16 -5.00
CA GLY A 59 4.82 -4.00 -5.78
C GLY A 59 4.76 -4.24 -7.28
N LEU A 60 5.08 -5.46 -7.75
CA LEU A 60 5.07 -5.79 -9.18
C LEU A 60 3.65 -5.94 -9.75
N VAL A 61 2.66 -6.24 -8.92
CA VAL A 61 1.30 -6.59 -9.41
C VAL A 61 0.19 -5.68 -8.88
N HIS A 62 0.46 -4.75 -7.95
CA HIS A 62 -0.59 -3.93 -7.34
C HIS A 62 -1.42 -3.18 -8.39
N ASP A 63 -0.78 -2.67 -9.39
CA ASP A 63 -1.34 -1.90 -10.50
C ASP A 63 -1.56 -2.72 -11.80
N PHE A 64 -1.59 -4.05 -11.70
CA PHE A 64 -1.82 -4.94 -12.84
C PHE A 64 -3.09 -4.56 -13.64
N GLY A 65 -4.12 -4.09 -12.96
CA GLY A 65 -5.35 -3.63 -13.60
C GLY A 65 -5.20 -2.42 -14.53
N LYS A 66 -4.04 -1.75 -14.51
CA LYS A 66 -3.72 -0.66 -15.44
C LYS A 66 -3.38 -1.15 -16.86
N TYR A 67 -3.12 -2.45 -17.05
CA TYR A 67 -2.97 -3.08 -18.37
C TYR A 67 -4.32 -3.30 -19.09
N THR A 68 -5.32 -2.48 -18.85
CA THR A 68 -6.64 -2.59 -19.46
C THR A 68 -7.04 -1.33 -20.21
N GLU A 69 -7.83 -1.49 -21.27
CA GLU A 69 -8.39 -0.35 -22.00
C GLU A 69 -9.25 0.51 -21.07
N ALA A 70 -10.02 -0.12 -20.17
CA ALA A 70 -10.84 0.58 -19.19
C ALA A 70 -10.04 1.56 -18.32
N PHE A 71 -8.85 1.17 -17.86
CA PHE A 71 -7.97 2.07 -17.13
C PHE A 71 -7.30 3.10 -18.05
N GLN A 72 -6.84 2.71 -19.23
CA GLN A 72 -6.23 3.64 -20.18
C GLN A 72 -7.23 4.72 -20.65
N ASP A 73 -8.52 4.43 -20.64
CA ASP A 73 -9.55 5.45 -20.85
C ASP A 73 -9.71 6.41 -19.65
N VAL A 74 -9.48 5.94 -18.40
CA VAL A 74 -9.36 6.83 -17.24
C VAL A 74 -8.16 7.76 -17.39
N TRP A 75 -7.01 7.21 -17.76
CA TRP A 75 -5.79 7.98 -17.98
C TRP A 75 -5.97 9.04 -19.08
N LYS A 76 -6.71 8.73 -20.15
CA LYS A 76 -7.06 9.67 -21.23
C LYS A 76 -8.17 10.67 -20.85
N GLY A 77 -8.70 10.61 -19.63
CA GLY A 77 -9.81 11.45 -19.18
C GLY A 77 -11.17 11.12 -19.78
N LYS A 78 -11.32 9.98 -20.45
CA LYS A 78 -12.57 9.54 -21.09
C LYS A 78 -13.52 8.80 -20.14
N ARG A 79 -13.00 8.28 -19.02
CA ARG A 79 -13.75 7.48 -18.06
C ARG A 79 -13.34 7.83 -16.63
N THR A 80 -14.21 7.55 -15.65
CA THR A 80 -13.94 7.64 -14.21
C THR A 80 -14.53 6.44 -13.48
N GLY A 81 -14.22 6.27 -12.20
CA GLY A 81 -14.84 5.24 -11.37
C GLY A 81 -14.38 3.81 -11.65
N VAL A 82 -13.15 3.63 -12.15
CA VAL A 82 -12.53 2.32 -12.38
C VAL A 82 -11.65 1.93 -11.19
N ASP A 83 -11.77 0.68 -10.75
CA ASP A 83 -10.93 0.06 -9.71
C ASP A 83 -9.94 -0.91 -10.36
N HIS A 84 -8.66 -0.61 -10.31
CA HIS A 84 -7.59 -1.46 -10.81
C HIS A 84 -6.99 -2.36 -9.73
N ALA A 85 -7.16 -2.04 -8.45
CA ALA A 85 -6.58 -2.78 -7.32
C ALA A 85 -7.16 -4.20 -7.22
N ILE A 86 -8.49 -4.33 -7.27
CA ILE A 86 -9.15 -5.64 -7.24
C ILE A 86 -8.72 -6.53 -8.41
N SER A 87 -8.38 -5.95 -9.55
CA SER A 87 -7.90 -6.69 -10.73
C SER A 87 -6.54 -7.32 -10.49
N GLY A 88 -5.62 -6.64 -9.81
CA GLY A 88 -4.34 -7.19 -9.36
C GLY A 88 -4.52 -8.32 -8.35
N ALA A 89 -5.43 -8.13 -7.39
CA ALA A 89 -5.80 -9.17 -6.42
C ALA A 89 -6.39 -10.41 -7.10
N CYS A 90 -7.24 -10.23 -8.12
CA CYS A 90 -7.81 -11.33 -8.91
C CYS A 90 -6.73 -12.09 -9.69
N PHE A 91 -5.77 -11.39 -10.29
CA PHE A 91 -4.62 -12.02 -10.95
C PHE A 91 -3.85 -12.92 -9.97
N LEU A 92 -3.55 -12.44 -8.77
CA LEU A 92 -2.88 -13.23 -7.73
C LEU A 92 -3.69 -14.43 -7.27
N GLU A 93 -5.01 -14.27 -7.06
CA GLU A 93 -5.89 -15.39 -6.70
C GLU A 93 -5.87 -16.49 -7.78
N CYS A 94 -5.93 -16.11 -9.05
CA CYS A 94 -5.83 -17.06 -10.16
C CYS A 94 -4.46 -17.77 -10.21
N CYS A 95 -3.38 -17.06 -9.89
CA CYS A 95 -2.02 -17.59 -9.88
C CYS A 95 -1.77 -18.56 -8.72
N TYR A 96 -2.22 -18.20 -7.52
CA TYR A 96 -1.92 -18.96 -6.30
C TYR A 96 -3.01 -19.94 -5.88
N ARG A 97 -4.28 -19.69 -6.25
CA ARG A 97 -5.43 -20.57 -5.97
C ARG A 97 -5.49 -21.05 -4.52
N GLY A 98 -5.50 -20.12 -3.59
CA GLY A 98 -5.60 -20.43 -2.16
C GLY A 98 -4.40 -21.16 -1.58
N ARG A 99 -3.22 -21.10 -2.22
CA ARG A 99 -1.97 -21.61 -1.64
C ARG A 99 -1.67 -20.87 -0.34
N PRO A 100 -1.09 -21.54 0.67
CA PRO A 100 -0.66 -20.87 1.89
C PRO A 100 0.24 -19.67 1.59
N GLY A 101 0.03 -18.56 2.27
CA GLY A 101 0.78 -17.32 2.08
C GLY A 101 0.22 -16.34 1.05
N SER A 102 -0.71 -16.77 0.18
CA SER A 102 -1.26 -15.86 -0.84
C SER A 102 -2.24 -14.82 -0.30
N ARG A 103 -3.00 -15.15 0.75
CA ARG A 103 -4.04 -14.26 1.28
C ARG A 103 -3.53 -12.88 1.72
N PRO A 104 -2.48 -12.78 2.55
CA PRO A 104 -1.94 -11.47 2.94
C PRO A 104 -1.56 -10.59 1.74
N VAL A 105 -0.92 -11.18 0.74
CA VAL A 105 -0.51 -10.49 -0.49
C VAL A 105 -1.71 -10.03 -1.31
N ILE A 106 -2.74 -10.87 -1.42
CA ILE A 106 -4.01 -10.53 -2.11
C ILE A 106 -4.73 -9.39 -1.38
N GLU A 107 -4.82 -9.47 -0.04
CA GLU A 107 -5.44 -8.43 0.79
C GLU A 107 -4.69 -7.09 0.67
N ALA A 108 -3.36 -7.10 0.68
CA ALA A 108 -2.54 -5.92 0.53
C ALA A 108 -2.73 -5.27 -0.85
N VAL A 109 -2.65 -6.06 -1.93
CA VAL A 109 -2.87 -5.57 -3.30
C VAL A 109 -4.29 -5.03 -3.49
N ASN A 110 -5.33 -5.73 -3.00
CA ASN A 110 -6.69 -5.22 -3.06
C ASN A 110 -6.86 -3.89 -2.31
N GLY A 111 -6.18 -3.76 -1.18
CA GLY A 111 -6.37 -2.68 -0.22
C GLY A 111 -5.55 -1.42 -0.47
N HIS A 112 -4.57 -1.40 -1.38
CA HIS A 112 -3.56 -0.35 -1.45
C HIS A 112 -4.12 1.08 -1.65
N HIS A 113 -5.33 1.22 -2.18
CA HIS A 113 -6.03 2.50 -2.27
C HIS A 113 -7.20 2.67 -1.29
N ALA A 114 -7.78 1.58 -0.80
CA ALA A 114 -9.04 1.62 -0.03
C ALA A 114 -8.88 1.15 1.43
N GLY A 115 -7.71 0.63 1.80
CA GLY A 115 -7.45 -0.01 3.08
C GLY A 115 -7.69 -1.51 3.07
N LEU A 116 -7.14 -2.20 4.07
CA LEU A 116 -7.23 -3.65 4.19
C LEU A 116 -8.68 -4.10 4.48
N VAL A 117 -9.13 -5.09 3.73
CA VAL A 117 -10.36 -5.85 3.98
C VAL A 117 -10.01 -7.32 4.04
N ALA A 118 -10.67 -8.06 4.94
CA ALA A 118 -10.43 -9.49 5.08
C ALA A 118 -10.72 -10.24 3.77
N TYR A 119 -9.88 -11.23 3.45
CA TYR A 119 -9.98 -12.01 2.21
C TYR A 119 -11.38 -12.57 1.95
N ASP A 120 -12.08 -13.07 3.00
CA ASP A 120 -13.41 -13.63 2.85
C ASP A 120 -14.46 -12.59 2.38
N MET A 121 -14.23 -11.31 2.62
CA MET A 121 -15.11 -10.22 2.15
C MET A 121 -14.95 -9.93 0.65
N ILE A 122 -13.77 -10.16 0.09
CA ILE A 122 -13.46 -9.89 -1.33
C ILE A 122 -13.50 -11.15 -2.19
N LYS A 123 -13.44 -12.33 -1.58
CA LYS A 123 -13.34 -13.61 -2.27
C LYS A 123 -14.41 -13.84 -3.34
N ALA A 124 -15.65 -13.45 -3.03
CA ALA A 124 -16.76 -13.62 -3.97
C ALA A 124 -16.56 -12.77 -5.24
N GLU A 125 -16.04 -11.55 -5.08
CA GLU A 125 -15.76 -10.63 -6.18
C GLU A 125 -14.58 -11.12 -7.03
N LEU A 126 -13.51 -11.62 -6.39
CA LEU A 126 -12.36 -12.20 -7.09
C LEU A 126 -12.79 -13.40 -7.95
N HIS A 127 -13.66 -14.26 -7.42
CA HIS A 127 -14.18 -15.39 -8.16
C HIS A 127 -15.15 -14.97 -9.27
N ALA A 128 -15.93 -13.89 -9.09
CA ALA A 128 -16.82 -13.37 -10.12
C ALA A 128 -16.05 -12.89 -11.35
N ILE A 129 -14.95 -12.16 -11.15
CA ILE A 129 -14.05 -11.74 -12.24
C ILE A 129 -13.46 -12.94 -12.99
N ALA A 130 -13.03 -13.97 -12.25
CA ALA A 130 -12.37 -15.13 -12.85
C ALA A 130 -13.33 -16.09 -13.60
N ASP A 131 -14.61 -16.09 -13.28
CA ASP A 131 -15.56 -17.16 -13.66
C ASP A 131 -16.71 -16.67 -14.55
N ASP A 132 -16.79 -15.39 -14.89
CA ASP A 132 -17.83 -14.76 -15.74
C ASP A 132 -19.28 -15.03 -15.32
N ARG A 133 -19.51 -15.57 -14.13
CA ARG A 133 -20.87 -16.02 -13.69
C ARG A 133 -21.67 -14.96 -12.99
N LYS A 134 -21.02 -13.89 -12.54
CA LYS A 134 -21.65 -12.83 -11.76
C LYS A 134 -21.01 -11.50 -12.14
N GLN A 135 -21.76 -10.45 -11.95
CA GLN A 135 -21.19 -9.11 -12.03
C GLN A 135 -20.27 -8.89 -10.82
N ALA A 136 -19.00 -8.59 -11.07
CA ALA A 136 -18.05 -8.23 -10.04
C ALA A 136 -18.18 -6.75 -9.68
N HIS A 137 -17.87 -6.42 -8.43
CA HIS A 137 -17.88 -5.06 -7.92
C HIS A 137 -16.47 -4.69 -7.43
N GLY A 138 -16.04 -3.48 -7.75
CA GLY A 138 -14.79 -2.94 -7.26
C GLY A 138 -14.93 -2.29 -5.88
N ASN A 139 -13.80 -1.93 -5.32
CA ASN A 139 -13.74 -1.22 -4.06
C ASN A 139 -14.48 0.14 -4.15
N ALA A 140 -15.13 0.51 -3.05
CA ALA A 140 -15.87 1.78 -2.93
C ALA A 140 -16.93 2.03 -4.04
N GLY A 141 -17.55 0.97 -4.55
CA GLY A 141 -18.60 1.06 -5.59
C GLY A 141 -18.10 1.42 -6.99
N LYS A 142 -16.79 1.31 -7.22
CA LYS A 142 -16.20 1.47 -8.56
C LYS A 142 -16.40 0.20 -9.40
N THR A 143 -16.25 0.32 -10.71
CA THR A 143 -16.24 -0.83 -11.62
C THR A 143 -14.82 -1.42 -11.67
N PRO A 144 -14.62 -2.74 -11.54
CA PRO A 144 -13.31 -3.35 -11.74
C PRO A 144 -12.77 -3.02 -13.14
N SER A 145 -11.47 -2.80 -13.25
CA SER A 145 -10.82 -2.61 -14.55
C SER A 145 -10.80 -3.89 -15.40
N ILE A 146 -10.91 -5.04 -14.74
CA ILE A 146 -11.08 -6.38 -15.31
C ILE A 146 -12.40 -6.94 -14.77
N GLU A 147 -13.37 -7.15 -15.64
CA GLU A 147 -14.72 -7.60 -15.29
C GLU A 147 -14.96 -9.08 -15.61
N ASN A 148 -14.06 -9.69 -16.39
CA ASN A 148 -14.22 -11.07 -16.87
C ASN A 148 -12.88 -11.75 -17.18
N ALA A 149 -12.94 -13.07 -17.39
CA ALA A 149 -11.77 -13.90 -17.66
C ALA A 149 -11.05 -13.54 -18.99
N ALA A 150 -11.75 -13.07 -20.00
CA ALA A 150 -11.14 -12.67 -21.26
C ALA A 150 -10.25 -11.43 -21.07
N GLN A 151 -10.77 -10.41 -20.41
CA GLN A 151 -9.98 -9.20 -20.07
C GLN A 151 -8.79 -9.51 -19.16
N LEU A 152 -8.96 -10.44 -18.19
CA LEU A 152 -7.86 -10.90 -17.35
C LEU A 152 -6.75 -11.54 -18.19
N LYS A 153 -7.10 -12.32 -19.19
CA LYS A 153 -6.14 -12.96 -20.10
C LYS A 153 -5.43 -11.94 -20.98
N GLU A 154 -6.12 -10.93 -21.49
CA GLU A 154 -5.55 -9.83 -22.27
C GLU A 154 -4.57 -9.01 -21.45
N ALA A 155 -4.96 -8.59 -20.24
CA ALA A 155 -4.09 -7.87 -19.32
C ALA A 155 -2.84 -8.68 -18.95
N ASN A 156 -3.01 -10.01 -18.72
CA ASN A 156 -1.87 -10.89 -18.46
C ASN A 156 -0.93 -11.00 -19.67
N ALA A 157 -1.46 -11.02 -20.89
CA ALA A 157 -0.61 -11.04 -22.10
C ALA A 157 0.22 -9.75 -22.22
N ALA A 158 -0.36 -8.58 -21.90
CA ALA A 158 0.36 -7.32 -21.85
C ALA A 158 1.43 -7.30 -20.75
N PHE A 159 1.08 -7.73 -19.54
CA PHE A 159 2.00 -7.85 -18.42
C PHE A 159 3.20 -8.79 -18.75
N GLN A 160 2.95 -9.93 -19.39
CA GLN A 160 4.00 -10.87 -19.78
C GLN A 160 4.94 -10.31 -20.86
N LYS A 161 4.50 -9.40 -21.72
CA LYS A 161 5.38 -8.70 -22.66
C LYS A 161 6.39 -7.80 -21.93
N ASP A 162 5.93 -7.11 -20.89
CA ASP A 162 6.78 -6.23 -20.10
C ASP A 162 7.70 -7.00 -19.14
N PHE A 163 7.24 -8.15 -18.66
CA PHE A 163 7.93 -9.00 -17.69
C PHE A 163 8.05 -10.46 -18.18
N PRO A 164 8.80 -10.73 -19.26
CA PRO A 164 8.88 -12.08 -19.87
C PRO A 164 9.52 -13.11 -18.93
N ASP A 165 10.39 -12.66 -18.04
CA ASP A 165 11.07 -13.50 -17.05
C ASP A 165 10.32 -13.60 -15.71
N PHE A 166 9.13 -13.03 -15.61
CA PHE A 166 8.33 -13.11 -14.40
C PHE A 166 8.06 -14.56 -13.98
N ARG A 167 8.35 -14.86 -12.73
CA ARG A 167 8.06 -16.16 -12.10
C ARG A 167 7.42 -15.89 -10.75
N LEU A 168 6.39 -16.66 -10.44
CA LEU A 168 5.74 -16.61 -9.14
C LEU A 168 6.68 -17.06 -8.03
N PRO A 169 7.02 -16.20 -7.05
CA PRO A 169 7.83 -16.59 -5.91
C PRO A 169 7.07 -17.56 -5.01
N LYS A 170 7.82 -18.32 -4.23
CA LYS A 170 7.25 -19.08 -3.11
C LYS A 170 6.98 -18.10 -1.98
N LEU A 171 5.72 -17.95 -1.61
CA LEU A 171 5.34 -17.06 -0.52
C LEU A 171 5.61 -17.70 0.85
N PRO A 172 6.06 -16.92 1.84
CA PRO A 172 6.12 -17.36 3.23
C PRO A 172 4.74 -17.76 3.74
N ILE A 173 4.70 -18.74 4.63
CA ILE A 173 3.46 -19.11 5.32
C ILE A 173 3.27 -18.11 6.47
N PRO A 174 2.13 -17.40 6.53
CA PRO A 174 1.87 -16.48 7.62
C PRO A 174 1.80 -17.23 8.97
N PRO A 175 2.07 -16.53 10.09
CA PRO A 175 1.92 -17.10 11.41
C PRO A 175 0.55 -17.72 11.64
N ALA A 176 0.47 -18.77 12.47
CA ALA A 176 -0.78 -19.43 12.79
C ALA A 176 -1.62 -18.66 13.82
N ASP A 177 -0.99 -17.83 14.65
CA ASP A 177 -1.66 -16.93 15.57
C ASP A 177 -2.35 -15.79 14.84
N GLU A 178 -3.60 -15.49 15.21
CA GLU A 178 -4.42 -14.49 14.51
C GLU A 178 -3.83 -13.06 14.62
N LEU A 179 -3.28 -12.70 15.77
CA LEU A 179 -2.68 -11.39 15.98
C LEU A 179 -1.38 -11.25 15.18
N GLU A 180 -0.53 -12.26 15.22
CA GLU A 180 0.72 -12.30 14.44
C GLU A 180 0.41 -12.30 12.93
N SER A 181 -0.58 -13.05 12.48
CA SER A 181 -1.02 -13.07 11.09
C SER A 181 -1.57 -11.71 10.64
N MET A 182 -2.33 -11.04 11.50
CA MET A 182 -2.81 -9.68 11.23
C MET A 182 -1.64 -8.69 11.12
N LEU A 183 -0.66 -8.76 12.02
CA LEU A 183 0.54 -7.91 11.97
C LEU A 183 1.37 -8.19 10.72
N TYR A 184 1.54 -9.47 10.37
CA TYR A 184 2.21 -9.89 9.15
C TYR A 184 1.57 -9.27 7.90
N THR A 185 0.23 -9.33 7.76
CA THR A 185 -0.50 -8.72 6.65
C THR A 185 -0.33 -7.21 6.63
N ARG A 186 -0.36 -6.55 7.79
CA ARG A 186 -0.15 -5.10 7.90
C ARG A 186 1.25 -4.67 7.52
N LEU A 187 2.27 -5.44 7.86
CA LEU A 187 3.66 -5.16 7.48
C LEU A 187 3.83 -5.25 5.95
N LEU A 188 3.31 -6.29 5.32
CA LEU A 188 3.28 -6.41 3.87
C LEU A 188 2.56 -5.23 3.22
N PHE A 189 1.36 -4.92 3.68
CA PHE A 189 0.59 -3.78 3.22
C PHE A 189 1.36 -2.45 3.37
N SER A 190 2.08 -2.26 4.48
CA SER A 190 2.90 -1.07 4.70
C SER A 190 4.06 -0.98 3.72
N CYS A 191 4.75 -2.09 3.44
CA CYS A 191 5.81 -2.13 2.44
C CYS A 191 5.30 -1.71 1.05
N LEU A 192 4.12 -2.21 0.65
CA LEU A 192 3.52 -1.85 -0.64
C LEU A 192 3.13 -0.36 -0.70
N VAL A 193 2.36 0.11 0.30
CA VAL A 193 1.84 1.48 0.29
C VAL A 193 2.98 2.50 0.36
N ASP A 194 3.97 2.28 1.22
CA ASP A 194 5.13 3.16 1.33
C ASP A 194 5.94 3.18 0.02
N ALA A 195 6.15 2.02 -0.60
CA ALA A 195 6.82 1.92 -1.89
C ALA A 195 6.08 2.64 -3.02
N ASP A 196 4.75 2.51 -3.10
CA ASP A 196 3.96 3.17 -4.14
C ASP A 196 3.95 4.70 -3.96
N TYR A 197 3.79 5.19 -2.72
CA TYR A 197 3.88 6.62 -2.42
C TYR A 197 5.27 7.18 -2.71
N THR A 198 6.32 6.48 -2.32
CA THR A 198 7.72 6.88 -2.58
C THR A 198 8.00 6.90 -4.08
N ALA A 199 7.65 5.85 -4.83
CA ALA A 199 7.81 5.82 -6.28
C ALA A 199 7.03 6.94 -6.98
N SER A 200 5.85 7.29 -6.45
CA SER A 200 5.03 8.40 -6.92
C SER A 200 5.70 9.74 -6.68
N ALA A 201 6.22 9.95 -5.49
CA ALA A 201 6.96 11.17 -5.15
C ALA A 201 8.24 11.33 -5.99
N MET A 202 8.98 10.24 -6.21
CA MET A 202 10.17 10.22 -7.06
C MET A 202 9.85 10.53 -8.54
N ASN A 203 8.67 10.17 -9.03
CA ASN A 203 8.26 10.52 -10.39
C ASN A 203 8.03 12.02 -10.54
N ASP A 204 7.51 12.68 -9.51
CA ASP A 204 7.27 14.12 -9.50
C ASP A 204 8.54 14.92 -9.17
N ASP A 205 9.42 14.34 -8.36
CA ASP A 205 10.68 14.95 -7.91
C ASP A 205 11.80 13.89 -7.79
N SER A 206 12.69 13.86 -8.78
CA SER A 206 13.79 12.90 -8.84
C SER A 206 14.80 13.02 -7.67
N THR A 207 14.78 14.13 -6.92
CA THR A 207 15.65 14.37 -5.74
C THR A 207 14.95 14.04 -4.42
N TYR A 208 13.77 13.43 -4.47
CA TYR A 208 12.95 13.18 -3.28
C TYR A 208 13.70 12.36 -2.21
N LEU A 209 14.36 11.27 -2.60
CA LEU A 209 15.14 10.44 -1.67
C LEU A 209 16.38 11.16 -1.14
N ASP A 210 17.09 11.89 -2.00
CA ASP A 210 18.29 12.64 -1.60
C ASP A 210 17.94 13.65 -0.49
N ARG A 211 16.80 14.35 -0.63
CA ARG A 211 16.32 15.28 0.40
C ARG A 211 15.89 14.60 1.69
N ALA A 212 15.36 13.37 1.62
CA ALA A 212 15.00 12.62 2.81
C ALA A 212 16.23 12.16 3.60
N GLU A 213 17.35 11.84 2.91
CA GLU A 213 18.63 11.53 3.55
C GLU A 213 19.29 12.75 4.19
N ASP A 214 19.08 13.94 3.63
CA ASP A 214 19.59 15.20 4.16
C ASP A 214 18.80 15.75 5.36
N CYS A 215 17.67 15.14 5.71
CA CYS A 215 16.89 15.50 6.89
C CYS A 215 17.63 15.11 8.17
N TYR A 216 18.46 16.00 8.69
CA TYR A 216 19.05 15.83 10.02
C TYR A 216 17.95 15.83 11.09
N PHE A 217 17.75 14.68 11.70
CA PHE A 217 16.82 14.53 12.81
C PHE A 217 17.56 14.84 14.12
N ASP A 218 17.24 16.00 14.72
CA ASP A 218 17.72 16.40 16.03
C ASP A 218 16.63 16.21 17.08
N PRO A 219 16.60 15.07 17.81
CA PRO A 219 15.59 14.79 18.81
C PRO A 219 15.54 15.84 19.92
N GLN A 220 16.71 16.37 20.32
CA GLN A 220 16.80 17.33 21.39
C GLN A 220 16.15 18.68 20.98
N ALA A 221 16.47 19.19 19.80
CA ALA A 221 15.87 20.43 19.27
C ALA A 221 14.35 20.31 19.07
N LEU A 222 13.88 19.12 18.63
CA LEU A 222 12.46 18.86 18.49
C LEU A 222 11.75 18.79 19.85
N LEU A 223 12.36 18.17 20.84
CA LEU A 223 11.83 18.10 22.21
C LEU A 223 11.73 19.50 22.84
N GLU A 224 12.76 20.34 22.68
CA GLU A 224 12.75 21.73 23.14
C GLU A 224 11.64 22.53 22.46
N THR A 225 11.43 22.34 21.17
CA THR A 225 10.33 22.94 20.40
C THR A 225 8.97 22.49 20.92
N LEU A 226 8.80 21.20 21.20
CA LEU A 226 7.57 20.65 21.80
C LEU A 226 7.29 21.27 23.17
N TYR A 227 8.29 21.35 24.05
CA TYR A 227 8.13 21.99 25.37
C TYR A 227 7.76 23.46 25.26
N ALA A 228 8.40 24.22 24.38
CA ALA A 228 8.08 25.61 24.15
C ALA A 228 6.64 25.79 23.64
N TYR A 229 6.22 24.94 22.69
CA TYR A 229 4.86 24.95 22.15
C TYR A 229 3.83 24.60 23.23
N CYS A 230 4.03 23.54 24.00
CA CYS A 230 3.15 23.16 25.10
C CYS A 230 3.04 24.28 26.17
N GLY A 231 4.18 24.94 26.48
CA GLY A 231 4.23 26.08 27.37
C GLY A 231 3.37 27.26 26.88
N SER A 232 3.43 27.57 25.59
CA SER A 232 2.63 28.64 24.98
C SER A 232 1.13 28.36 25.02
N ILE A 233 0.73 27.12 24.69
CA ILE A 233 -0.68 26.69 24.77
C ILE A 233 -1.19 26.77 26.22
N ARG A 234 -0.35 26.36 27.18
CA ARG A 234 -0.72 26.41 28.60
C ARG A 234 -0.97 27.85 29.08
N GLN A 235 -0.11 28.79 28.69
CA GLN A 235 -0.26 30.21 29.03
C GLN A 235 -1.52 30.82 28.42
N ALA A 236 -1.86 30.43 27.20
CA ALA A 236 -3.06 30.91 26.48
C ALA A 236 -4.35 30.18 26.88
N SER A 237 -4.26 29.13 27.72
CA SER A 237 -5.41 28.26 28.03
C SER A 237 -6.46 28.99 28.85
N THR A 238 -7.69 29.00 28.37
CA THR A 238 -8.90 29.46 29.10
C THR A 238 -9.61 28.32 29.83
N ALA A 239 -9.07 27.09 29.79
CA ALA A 239 -9.65 25.95 30.50
C ALA A 239 -9.56 26.12 32.02
N ASP A 240 -10.44 25.43 32.74
CA ASP A 240 -10.41 25.45 34.18
C ASP A 240 -9.09 24.89 34.74
N LYS A 241 -8.81 25.25 35.99
CA LYS A 241 -7.55 24.87 36.66
C LYS A 241 -7.39 23.36 36.78
N THR A 242 -8.49 22.63 36.96
CA THR A 242 -8.47 21.16 37.13
C THR A 242 -8.09 20.47 35.84
N LEU A 243 -8.67 20.89 34.71
CA LEU A 243 -8.33 20.33 33.40
C LEU A 243 -6.86 20.60 33.04
N ASN A 244 -6.36 21.80 33.32
CA ASN A 244 -4.95 22.11 33.07
C ASN A 244 -4.01 21.28 33.95
N GLN A 245 -4.37 20.99 35.21
CA GLN A 245 -3.62 20.07 36.06
C GLN A 245 -3.57 18.65 35.50
N TYR A 246 -4.69 18.13 34.97
CA TYR A 246 -4.69 16.82 34.32
C TYR A 246 -3.81 16.79 33.06
N ARG A 247 -3.81 17.85 32.27
CA ARG A 247 -2.93 17.98 31.10
C ARG A 247 -1.46 17.92 31.50
N ASP A 248 -1.08 18.64 32.56
CA ASP A 248 0.28 18.62 33.09
C ASP A 248 0.67 17.24 33.59
N GLN A 249 -0.19 16.56 34.32
CA GLN A 249 0.05 15.22 34.81
C GLN A 249 0.23 14.20 33.69
N VAL A 250 -0.62 14.25 32.65
CA VAL A 250 -0.51 13.36 31.48
C VAL A 250 0.82 13.59 30.76
N PHE A 251 1.17 14.86 30.51
CA PHE A 251 2.41 15.22 29.82
C PHE A 251 3.65 14.77 30.61
N GLU A 252 3.70 15.04 31.91
CA GLU A 252 4.80 14.64 32.80
C GLU A 252 4.94 13.10 32.89
N GLN A 253 3.83 12.39 32.99
CA GLN A 253 3.82 10.92 33.06
C GLN A 253 4.32 10.29 31.76
N CYS A 254 3.92 10.80 30.61
CA CYS A 254 4.43 10.32 29.32
C CYS A 254 5.94 10.59 29.19
N GLY A 255 6.41 11.79 29.56
CA GLY A 255 7.85 12.09 29.53
C GLY A 255 8.68 11.12 30.39
N LYS A 256 8.19 10.74 31.59
CA LYS A 256 8.84 9.74 32.44
C LYS A 256 8.88 8.33 31.82
N MET A 257 8.01 8.04 30.88
CA MET A 257 8.01 6.74 30.19
C MET A 257 9.12 6.63 29.15
N GLY A 258 9.66 7.75 28.63
CA GLY A 258 10.83 7.76 27.75
C GLY A 258 12.09 7.14 28.37
N ASP A 259 12.21 7.16 29.72
CA ASP A 259 13.32 6.54 30.45
C ASP A 259 13.12 5.02 30.69
N LYS A 260 11.99 4.46 30.27
CA LYS A 260 11.70 3.04 30.46
C LYS A 260 12.27 2.19 29.32
N PRO A 261 12.53 0.89 29.56
CA PRO A 261 12.94 -0.03 28.50
C PRO A 261 11.93 -0.03 27.34
N GLU A 262 12.40 -0.37 26.15
CA GLU A 262 11.52 -0.58 24.98
C GLU A 262 10.41 -1.56 25.32
N GLY A 263 9.18 -1.28 24.85
CA GLY A 263 8.03 -2.12 25.13
C GLY A 263 6.71 -1.49 24.67
N LEU A 264 5.63 -2.22 24.87
CA LEU A 264 4.27 -1.73 24.61
C LEU A 264 3.71 -1.10 25.89
N TYR A 265 3.34 0.15 25.79
CA TYR A 265 2.75 0.93 26.86
C TYR A 265 1.38 1.45 26.45
N THR A 266 0.46 1.55 27.40
CA THR A 266 -0.88 2.09 27.16
C THR A 266 -1.06 3.40 27.89
N LEU A 267 -1.65 4.38 27.23
CA LEU A 267 -2.08 5.64 27.82
C LEU A 267 -3.60 5.70 27.85
N THR A 268 -4.18 5.68 29.05
CA THR A 268 -5.61 5.88 29.27
C THR A 268 -5.84 7.21 29.96
N ALA A 269 -6.46 8.14 29.27
CA ALA A 269 -6.79 9.46 29.81
C ALA A 269 -8.06 10.02 29.15
N PRO A 270 -8.86 10.85 29.82
CA PRO A 270 -10.06 11.46 29.25
C PRO A 270 -9.80 12.27 27.97
N THR A 271 -10.84 12.49 27.16
CA THR A 271 -10.77 13.35 26.00
C THR A 271 -10.46 14.79 26.42
N GLY A 272 -9.62 15.51 25.65
CA GLY A 272 -9.23 16.89 25.93
C GLY A 272 -8.04 17.06 26.89
N THR A 273 -7.46 15.97 27.40
CA THR A 273 -6.30 16.01 28.32
C THR A 273 -4.94 16.13 27.63
N GLY A 274 -4.89 16.38 26.31
CA GLY A 274 -3.62 16.62 25.59
C GLY A 274 -2.82 15.38 25.25
N LYS A 275 -3.45 14.20 25.18
CA LYS A 275 -2.77 12.91 24.84
C LYS A 275 -1.87 12.97 23.63
N THR A 276 -2.31 13.61 22.54
CA THR A 276 -1.54 13.69 21.30
C THR A 276 -0.19 14.37 21.51
N LEU A 277 -0.17 15.52 22.20
CA LEU A 277 1.08 16.23 22.49
C LEU A 277 1.96 15.51 23.53
N ALA A 278 1.35 14.72 24.40
CA ALA A 278 2.08 13.94 25.40
C ALA A 278 2.71 12.66 24.85
N LEU A 279 2.28 12.21 23.68
CA LEU A 279 2.80 11.00 23.00
C LEU A 279 3.88 11.33 21.94
N LEU A 280 4.05 12.59 21.58
CA LEU A 280 5.14 13.07 20.72
C LEU A 280 6.45 13.14 21.48
#